data_ba92345209268c9817216ff4fc47707a
#
_entry.id   ba92345209268c9817216ff4fc47707a
#
_cell.length_a   1.000
_cell.length_b   1.000
_cell.length_c   1.000
_cell.angle_alpha   90.00
_cell.angle_beta   90.00
_cell.angle_gamma   90.00
#
_symmetry.space_group_name_H-M   'P 1'
#
loop_
_entity.id
_entity.type
_entity.pdbx_description
1 polymer ?
#
loop_
_entity_poly.entity_id
_entity_poly.type
_entity_poly.pdbx_seq_one_letter_code
_entity_poly.pdbx_strand_id
1 'polypeptide(L)'
;PWQKGIDDPDCIATRDAMVDVIRFWLEHGCDGFRVDMAASLVKKDDPDKSGTSHVWKYIFDRVRRDYPEAAFVAEWSNPPQAADAGFDMDFYLNEKGNGYSTLLRDYGNHKDEDHSFFKKNAKGDVTSFVEEFQKYYDKTKGRTYISLLTCNHDTIRAKETLDDEEIKIAFATIFTMPGVPFLYYGDEIGMRYEHLRTKEGGYFRTGSRTPMQWTAGKNLGFSEGCADSLYLPVDPSDDAPT
;
A
#
# COMPACT_ATOMS: atom_id res chain seq x y z
N PRO A 1 -7.45 24.87 -6.64
CA PRO A 1 -8.70 25.10 -7.01
C PRO A 1 -9.45 24.04 -7.78
N TRP A 2 -9.98 23.09 -7.02
CA TRP A 2 -10.81 21.99 -7.54
C TRP A 2 -12.06 22.43 -8.33
N GLN A 3 -12.41 23.72 -8.28
CA GLN A 3 -13.53 24.33 -9.00
C GLN A 3 -13.15 24.75 -10.44
N LYS A 4 -11.84 24.81 -10.74
CA LYS A 4 -11.33 25.21 -12.05
C LYS A 4 -11.06 23.98 -12.92
N GLY A 5 -11.07 24.16 -14.22
CA GLY A 5 -10.67 23.12 -15.17
C GLY A 5 -9.18 22.76 -15.03
N ILE A 6 -8.82 21.55 -15.47
CA ILE A 6 -7.43 21.09 -15.38
C ILE A 6 -6.44 21.95 -16.17
N ASP A 7 -6.90 22.66 -17.18
CA ASP A 7 -6.08 23.54 -18.03
C ASP A 7 -6.15 25.03 -17.62
N ASP A 8 -6.79 25.33 -16.48
CA ASP A 8 -6.72 26.67 -15.89
C ASP A 8 -5.28 27.02 -15.53
N PRO A 9 -4.82 28.25 -15.78
CA PRO A 9 -3.44 28.68 -15.48
C PRO A 9 -2.99 28.41 -14.03
N ASP A 10 -3.88 28.56 -13.05
CA ASP A 10 -3.53 28.27 -11.66
C ASP A 10 -3.32 26.77 -11.42
N CYS A 11 -4.09 25.90 -12.11
CA CYS A 11 -3.92 24.46 -12.04
C CYS A 11 -2.61 24.01 -12.73
N ILE A 12 -2.26 24.65 -13.83
CA ILE A 12 -0.98 24.42 -14.50
C ILE A 12 0.18 24.85 -13.61
N ALA A 13 0.12 26.05 -13.03
CA ALA A 13 1.16 26.52 -12.10
C ALA A 13 1.35 25.60 -10.89
N THR A 14 0.25 25.03 -10.37
CA THR A 14 0.32 24.05 -9.28
C THR A 14 1.00 22.75 -9.73
N ARG A 15 0.72 22.26 -10.94
CA ARG A 15 1.41 21.07 -11.50
C ARG A 15 2.90 21.33 -11.71
N ASP A 16 3.27 22.49 -12.19
CA ASP A 16 4.68 22.88 -12.38
C ASP A 16 5.41 22.94 -11.05
N ALA A 17 4.80 23.53 -10.01
CA ALA A 17 5.35 23.51 -8.67
C ALA A 17 5.52 22.08 -8.10
N MET A 18 4.61 21.16 -8.40
CA MET A 18 4.76 19.75 -8.01
C MET A 18 5.88 19.04 -8.77
N VAL A 19 6.09 19.37 -10.05
CA VAL A 19 7.27 18.89 -10.80
C VAL A 19 8.55 19.33 -10.11
N ASP A 20 8.63 20.59 -9.68
CA ASP A 20 9.81 21.13 -8.96
C ASP A 20 10.01 20.44 -7.60
N VAL A 21 8.93 20.14 -6.86
CA VAL A 21 9.02 19.37 -5.60
C VAL A 21 9.57 17.96 -5.84
N ILE A 22 9.08 17.26 -6.87
CA ILE A 22 9.55 15.93 -7.22
C ILE A 22 11.03 15.97 -7.60
N ARG A 23 11.44 16.91 -8.46
CA ARG A 23 12.84 17.10 -8.86
C ARG A 23 13.75 17.38 -7.66
N PHE A 24 13.31 18.26 -6.75
CA PHE A 24 14.05 18.56 -5.53
C PHE A 24 14.44 17.28 -4.76
N TRP A 25 13.50 16.37 -4.54
CA TRP A 25 13.79 15.15 -3.82
C TRP A 25 14.63 14.14 -4.63
N LEU A 26 14.45 14.06 -5.94
CA LEU A 26 15.30 13.24 -6.81
C LEU A 26 16.75 13.76 -6.79
N GLU A 27 16.96 15.06 -6.85
CA GLU A 27 18.27 15.69 -6.71
C GLU A 27 18.95 15.41 -5.36
N HIS A 28 18.14 15.18 -4.31
CA HIS A 28 18.62 14.83 -2.97
C HIS A 28 18.74 13.30 -2.74
N GLY A 29 18.64 12.50 -3.78
CA GLY A 29 18.95 11.08 -3.75
C GLY A 29 17.76 10.14 -3.55
N CYS A 30 16.54 10.61 -3.75
CA CYS A 30 15.39 9.70 -3.89
C CYS A 30 15.42 9.00 -5.25
N ASP A 31 15.06 7.71 -5.28
CA ASP A 31 14.95 6.93 -6.52
C ASP A 31 13.51 6.92 -7.07
N GLY A 32 12.55 7.43 -6.31
CA GLY A 32 11.15 7.46 -6.73
C GLY A 32 10.18 7.77 -5.59
N PHE A 33 8.88 7.59 -5.86
CA PHE A 33 7.83 8.01 -4.93
C PHE A 33 6.66 7.01 -4.86
N ARG A 34 6.16 6.81 -3.66
CA ARG A 34 4.79 6.34 -3.45
C ARG A 34 3.86 7.54 -3.51
N VAL A 35 2.87 7.45 -4.36
CA VAL A 35 1.92 8.54 -4.59
C VAL A 35 0.60 8.26 -3.90
N ASP A 36 0.35 9.03 -2.85
CA ASP A 36 -0.88 8.96 -2.06
C ASP A 36 -2.10 9.36 -2.88
N MET A 37 -3.20 8.61 -2.75
CA MET A 37 -4.49 8.91 -3.37
C MET A 37 -4.38 9.28 -4.87
N ALA A 38 -3.51 8.61 -5.60
CA ALA A 38 -3.16 8.96 -6.99
C ALA A 38 -4.36 9.08 -7.95
N ALA A 39 -5.42 8.30 -7.70
CA ALA A 39 -6.67 8.31 -8.48
C ALA A 39 -7.53 9.58 -8.31
N SER A 40 -7.22 10.46 -7.36
CA SER A 40 -8.16 11.49 -6.90
C SER A 40 -7.76 12.93 -7.17
N LEU A 41 -6.81 13.18 -8.08
CA LEU A 41 -6.36 14.54 -8.40
C LEU A 41 -7.46 15.42 -9.00
N VAL A 42 -8.30 14.85 -9.86
CA VAL A 42 -9.41 15.57 -10.49
C VAL A 42 -10.71 15.17 -9.80
N LYS A 43 -11.37 16.13 -9.14
CA LYS A 43 -12.55 15.86 -8.30
C LYS A 43 -13.83 15.51 -9.09
N LYS A 44 -13.94 15.97 -10.32
CA LYS A 44 -15.09 15.69 -11.21
C LYS A 44 -14.57 15.02 -12.47
N ASP A 45 -13.86 13.92 -12.27
CA ASP A 45 -13.32 13.12 -13.36
C ASP A 45 -14.35 12.12 -13.89
N ASP A 46 -14.11 11.62 -15.09
CA ASP A 46 -14.90 10.52 -15.64
C ASP A 46 -14.54 9.17 -14.96
N PRO A 47 -15.32 8.10 -15.18
CA PRO A 47 -15.04 6.79 -14.60
C PRO A 47 -13.69 6.21 -15.00
N ASP A 48 -13.17 6.55 -16.18
CA ASP A 48 -11.89 6.08 -16.70
C ASP A 48 -10.71 6.91 -16.20
N LYS A 49 -10.98 7.95 -15.39
CA LYS A 49 -9.96 8.85 -14.82
C LYS A 49 -9.08 9.54 -15.86
N SER A 50 -9.68 9.93 -16.98
CA SER A 50 -8.95 10.55 -18.10
C SER A 50 -8.30 11.88 -17.72
N GLY A 51 -8.99 12.72 -16.94
CA GLY A 51 -8.47 13.98 -16.43
C GLY A 51 -7.30 13.79 -15.48
N THR A 52 -7.40 12.85 -14.53
CA THR A 52 -6.33 12.48 -13.60
C THR A 52 -5.13 11.92 -14.36
N SER A 53 -5.36 11.03 -15.33
CA SER A 53 -4.32 10.47 -16.19
C SER A 53 -3.59 11.55 -16.99
N HIS A 54 -4.33 12.54 -17.52
CA HIS A 54 -3.73 13.68 -18.22
C HIS A 54 -2.79 14.49 -17.31
N VAL A 55 -3.21 14.75 -16.08
CA VAL A 55 -2.39 15.49 -15.11
C VAL A 55 -1.10 14.71 -14.76
N TRP A 56 -1.20 13.40 -14.53
CA TRP A 56 -0.01 12.57 -14.24
C TRP A 56 0.94 12.51 -15.43
N LYS A 57 0.45 12.29 -16.65
CA LYS A 57 1.29 12.32 -17.86
C LYS A 57 2.05 13.65 -17.99
N TYR A 58 1.37 14.76 -17.75
CA TYR A 58 2.01 16.09 -17.77
C TYR A 58 3.19 16.17 -16.80
N ILE A 59 3.02 15.63 -15.58
CA ILE A 59 4.06 15.62 -14.55
C ILE A 59 5.18 14.67 -14.95
N PHE A 60 4.87 13.44 -15.31
CA PHE A 60 5.86 12.42 -15.66
C PHE A 60 6.69 12.77 -16.90
N ASP A 61 6.08 13.33 -17.93
CA ASP A 61 6.81 13.79 -19.14
C ASP A 61 7.89 14.81 -18.80
N ARG A 62 7.65 15.64 -17.77
CA ARG A 62 8.64 16.64 -17.34
C ARG A 62 9.71 16.04 -16.43
N VAL A 63 9.30 15.25 -15.47
CA VAL A 63 10.24 14.62 -14.52
C VAL A 63 11.14 13.63 -15.22
N ARG A 64 10.59 12.71 -16.04
CA ARG A 64 11.37 11.66 -16.72
C ARG A 64 12.30 12.14 -17.81
N ARG A 65 12.16 13.38 -18.25
CA ARG A 65 13.14 13.99 -19.14
C ARG A 65 14.53 14.07 -18.51
N ASP A 66 14.57 14.41 -17.22
CA ASP A 66 15.81 14.61 -16.47
C ASP A 66 16.13 13.38 -15.59
N TYR A 67 15.11 12.64 -15.16
CA TYR A 67 15.19 11.46 -14.29
C TYR A 67 14.43 10.27 -14.89
N PRO A 68 14.93 9.66 -15.97
CA PRO A 68 14.23 8.57 -16.69
C PRO A 68 14.06 7.30 -15.84
N GLU A 69 14.94 7.08 -14.85
CA GLU A 69 14.92 5.90 -13.96
C GLU A 69 14.05 6.09 -12.70
N ALA A 70 13.48 7.28 -12.48
CA ALA A 70 12.66 7.52 -11.32
C ALA A 70 11.38 6.67 -11.35
N ALA A 71 11.15 5.89 -10.29
CA ALA A 71 10.04 4.96 -10.17
C ALA A 71 8.86 5.57 -9.40
N PHE A 72 7.63 5.32 -9.87
CA PHE A 72 6.41 5.83 -9.23
C PHE A 72 5.42 4.69 -8.99
N VAL A 73 5.09 4.46 -7.71
CA VAL A 73 4.05 3.53 -7.31
C VAL A 73 2.78 4.28 -6.90
N ALA A 74 1.67 3.94 -7.54
CA ALA A 74 0.38 4.55 -7.25
C ALA A 74 -0.32 3.89 -6.05
N GLU A 75 -0.99 4.68 -5.25
CA GLU A 75 -2.09 4.22 -4.43
C GLU A 75 -3.40 4.46 -5.18
N TRP A 76 -3.76 3.53 -6.06
CA TRP A 76 -4.91 3.65 -6.96
C TRP A 76 -5.84 2.45 -6.87
N SER A 77 -5.27 1.24 -6.77
CA SER A 77 -5.99 -0.04 -6.79
C SER A 77 -6.77 -0.31 -8.10
N ASN A 78 -6.28 0.27 -9.18
CA ASN A 78 -6.74 -0.03 -10.53
C ASN A 78 -5.54 -0.01 -11.50
N PRO A 79 -4.75 -1.10 -11.55
CA PRO A 79 -3.53 -1.15 -12.33
C PRO A 79 -3.66 -0.75 -13.80
N PRO A 80 -4.75 -1.09 -14.53
CA PRO A 80 -4.95 -0.59 -15.89
C PRO A 80 -5.03 0.94 -15.99
N GLN A 81 -5.77 1.59 -15.09
CA GLN A 81 -5.87 3.06 -15.07
C GLN A 81 -4.56 3.71 -14.64
N ALA A 82 -3.87 3.13 -13.65
CA ALA A 82 -2.54 3.59 -13.25
C ALA A 82 -1.53 3.49 -14.40
N ALA A 83 -1.57 2.41 -15.17
CA ALA A 83 -0.77 2.24 -16.40
C ALA A 83 -1.10 3.31 -17.45
N ASP A 84 -2.38 3.62 -17.64
CA ASP A 84 -2.82 4.67 -18.54
C ASP A 84 -2.38 6.07 -18.09
N ALA A 85 -2.23 6.29 -16.80
CA ALA A 85 -1.68 7.52 -16.22
C ALA A 85 -0.14 7.58 -16.28
N GLY A 86 0.55 6.46 -16.57
CA GLY A 86 2.01 6.39 -16.71
C GLY A 86 2.77 5.97 -15.46
N PHE A 87 2.10 5.37 -14.47
CA PHE A 87 2.76 4.79 -13.29
C PHE A 87 3.51 3.49 -13.64
N ASP A 88 4.63 3.26 -12.94
CA ASP A 88 5.43 2.04 -13.08
C ASP A 88 4.84 0.89 -12.28
N MET A 89 4.15 1.20 -11.19
CA MET A 89 3.52 0.22 -10.29
C MET A 89 2.21 0.77 -9.71
N ASP A 90 1.30 -0.15 -9.35
CA ASP A 90 0.10 0.19 -8.58
C ASP A 90 -0.15 -0.83 -7.48
N PHE A 91 -0.49 -0.37 -6.29
CA PHE A 91 -0.86 -1.23 -5.18
C PHE A 91 -2.20 -1.91 -5.43
N TYR A 92 -2.20 -3.24 -5.32
CA TYR A 92 -3.41 -4.04 -5.33
C TYR A 92 -4.02 -4.05 -3.93
N LEU A 93 -4.88 -3.06 -3.68
CA LEU A 93 -5.49 -2.85 -2.37
C LEU A 93 -6.78 -3.67 -2.21
N ASN A 94 -7.33 -3.65 -0.99
CA ASN A 94 -8.58 -4.32 -0.63
C ASN A 94 -9.81 -3.61 -1.20
N GLU A 95 -9.92 -3.56 -2.50
CA GLU A 95 -11.11 -3.03 -3.14
C GLU A 95 -12.24 -4.07 -3.15
N LYS A 96 -13.47 -3.57 -3.04
CA LYS A 96 -14.64 -4.43 -3.02
C LYS A 96 -14.71 -5.30 -4.28
N GLY A 97 -14.73 -6.60 -4.09
CA GLY A 97 -14.90 -7.59 -5.17
C GLY A 97 -13.61 -8.11 -5.81
N ASN A 98 -12.43 -7.58 -5.45
CA ASN A 98 -11.17 -8.09 -6.00
C ASN A 98 -10.61 -9.31 -5.24
N GLY A 99 -11.24 -9.71 -4.15
CA GLY A 99 -10.89 -10.90 -3.38
C GLY A 99 -9.56 -10.84 -2.62
N TYR A 100 -8.80 -9.76 -2.71
CA TYR A 100 -7.45 -9.69 -2.13
C TYR A 100 -7.47 -9.66 -0.60
N SER A 101 -8.39 -8.94 0.02
CA SER A 101 -8.50 -8.90 1.48
C SER A 101 -8.70 -10.28 2.09
N THR A 102 -9.53 -11.11 1.47
CA THR A 102 -9.86 -12.44 1.96
C THR A 102 -8.73 -13.46 1.81
N LEU A 103 -7.66 -13.15 1.10
CA LEU A 103 -6.47 -14.00 1.10
C LEU A 103 -5.80 -14.04 2.46
N LEU A 104 -5.64 -12.87 3.08
CA LEU A 104 -4.83 -12.66 4.28
C LEU A 104 -5.67 -12.51 5.54
N ARG A 105 -6.89 -11.95 5.43
CA ARG A 105 -7.75 -11.59 6.56
C ARG A 105 -9.19 -11.38 6.15
N ASP A 106 -10.12 -11.84 6.99
CA ASP A 106 -11.56 -11.71 6.74
C ASP A 106 -12.18 -10.44 7.30
N TYR A 107 -11.48 -9.69 8.15
CA TYR A 107 -11.97 -8.48 8.83
C TYR A 107 -13.28 -8.69 9.63
N GLY A 108 -13.61 -9.93 10.02
CA GLY A 108 -14.85 -10.24 10.72
C GLY A 108 -16.11 -10.07 9.87
N ASN A 109 -15.99 -10.15 8.54
CA ASN A 109 -17.14 -10.10 7.63
C ASN A 109 -18.07 -11.33 7.79
N HIS A 110 -17.53 -12.43 8.34
CA HIS A 110 -18.27 -13.66 8.62
C HIS A 110 -18.25 -13.91 10.12
N LYS A 111 -19.44 -13.99 10.74
CA LYS A 111 -19.57 -14.01 12.21
C LYS A 111 -19.08 -15.28 12.88
N ASP A 112 -19.21 -16.41 12.21
CA ASP A 112 -19.00 -17.73 12.80
C ASP A 112 -17.83 -18.50 12.16
N GLU A 113 -17.19 -17.94 11.12
CA GLU A 113 -16.16 -18.61 10.35
C GLU A 113 -15.13 -17.58 9.84
N ASP A 114 -13.86 -17.93 9.88
CA ASP A 114 -12.81 -17.14 9.25
C ASP A 114 -12.67 -17.56 7.78
N HIS A 115 -12.86 -16.62 6.89
CA HIS A 115 -12.76 -16.81 5.43
C HIS A 115 -11.42 -16.33 4.86
N SER A 116 -10.38 -16.16 5.69
CA SER A 116 -9.02 -15.90 5.22
C SER A 116 -8.47 -17.12 4.48
N PHE A 117 -8.19 -16.98 3.20
CA PHE A 117 -7.83 -18.11 2.33
C PHE A 117 -6.58 -18.87 2.80
N PHE A 118 -5.57 -18.17 3.31
CA PHE A 118 -4.32 -18.78 3.77
C PHE A 118 -4.42 -19.43 5.15
N LYS A 119 -5.51 -19.30 5.86
CA LYS A 119 -5.70 -19.89 7.18
C LYS A 119 -6.06 -21.36 7.08
N LYS A 120 -5.46 -22.23 7.90
CA LYS A 120 -5.83 -23.64 8.03
C LYS A 120 -7.29 -23.75 8.40
N ASN A 121 -7.99 -24.65 7.72
CA ASN A 121 -9.43 -24.88 7.91
C ASN A 121 -10.32 -23.64 7.59
N ALA A 122 -9.77 -22.61 6.99
CA ALA A 122 -10.56 -21.50 6.50
C ALA A 122 -11.47 -21.94 5.33
N LYS A 123 -12.56 -21.20 5.16
CA LYS A 123 -13.51 -21.42 4.07
C LYS A 123 -13.41 -20.34 2.99
N GLY A 124 -12.27 -19.64 2.93
CA GLY A 124 -12.02 -18.61 1.95
C GLY A 124 -11.97 -19.16 0.53
N ASP A 125 -12.55 -18.41 -0.40
CA ASP A 125 -12.52 -18.70 -1.81
C ASP A 125 -11.52 -17.76 -2.52
N VAL A 126 -10.62 -18.33 -3.29
CA VAL A 126 -9.60 -17.61 -4.05
C VAL A 126 -10.09 -17.16 -5.43
N THR A 127 -11.24 -17.64 -5.87
CA THR A 127 -11.73 -17.46 -7.25
C THR A 127 -11.81 -16.00 -7.65
N SER A 128 -12.45 -15.15 -6.84
CA SER A 128 -12.60 -13.73 -7.14
C SER A 128 -11.25 -13.01 -7.28
N PHE A 129 -10.26 -13.39 -6.46
CA PHE A 129 -8.91 -12.84 -6.57
C PHE A 129 -8.23 -13.27 -7.88
N VAL A 130 -8.26 -14.57 -8.19
CA VAL A 130 -7.59 -15.09 -9.39
C VAL A 130 -8.18 -14.48 -10.67
N GLU A 131 -9.50 -14.42 -10.76
CA GLU A 131 -10.19 -13.88 -11.95
C GLU A 131 -9.89 -12.39 -12.15
N GLU A 132 -9.97 -11.58 -11.09
CA GLU A 132 -9.72 -10.14 -11.21
C GLU A 132 -8.23 -9.84 -11.40
N PHE A 133 -7.34 -10.55 -10.71
CA PHE A 133 -5.91 -10.42 -10.90
C PHE A 133 -5.50 -10.78 -12.34
N GLN A 134 -5.98 -11.90 -12.87
CA GLN A 134 -5.68 -12.30 -14.26
C GLN A 134 -6.14 -11.25 -15.26
N LYS A 135 -7.34 -10.74 -15.09
CA LYS A 135 -7.90 -9.67 -15.94
C LYS A 135 -7.05 -8.39 -15.91
N TYR A 136 -6.55 -8.01 -14.73
CA TYR A 136 -5.67 -6.85 -14.60
C TYR A 136 -4.28 -7.13 -15.17
N TYR A 137 -3.73 -8.30 -14.87
CA TYR A 137 -2.42 -8.70 -15.39
C TYR A 137 -2.39 -8.71 -16.92
N ASP A 138 -3.42 -9.25 -17.57
CA ASP A 138 -3.51 -9.27 -19.04
C ASP A 138 -3.54 -7.86 -19.67
N LYS A 139 -4.10 -6.89 -18.96
CA LYS A 139 -4.16 -5.49 -19.40
C LYS A 139 -2.88 -4.71 -19.10
N THR A 140 -2.08 -5.13 -18.15
CA THR A 140 -0.96 -4.36 -17.61
C THR A 140 0.42 -4.95 -17.90
N LYS A 141 0.50 -6.23 -18.23
CA LYS A 141 1.79 -6.88 -18.55
C LYS A 141 2.55 -6.12 -19.62
N GLY A 142 3.82 -5.84 -19.33
CA GLY A 142 4.68 -5.03 -20.23
C GLY A 142 4.45 -3.52 -20.19
N ARG A 143 3.55 -3.03 -19.31
CA ARG A 143 3.23 -1.60 -19.16
C ARG A 143 3.46 -1.09 -17.74
N THR A 144 3.00 -1.82 -16.74
CA THR A 144 3.12 -1.50 -15.33
C THR A 144 3.11 -2.79 -14.50
N TYR A 145 3.61 -2.72 -13.28
CA TYR A 145 3.58 -3.84 -12.35
C TYR A 145 2.41 -3.73 -11.37
N ILE A 146 1.79 -4.86 -11.08
CA ILE A 146 0.85 -4.99 -9.96
C ILE A 146 1.66 -5.21 -8.69
N SER A 147 1.44 -4.40 -7.67
CA SER A 147 2.17 -4.50 -6.40
C SER A 147 1.30 -5.14 -5.33
N LEU A 148 1.67 -6.36 -4.94
CA LEU A 148 0.99 -7.12 -3.89
C LEU A 148 1.64 -6.81 -2.54
N LEU A 149 0.85 -6.61 -1.50
CA LEU A 149 1.31 -6.23 -0.17
C LEU A 149 0.76 -7.15 0.91
N THR A 150 1.56 -7.43 1.93
CA THR A 150 1.14 -8.21 3.10
C THR A 150 0.15 -7.43 3.97
N CYS A 151 0.47 -6.20 4.26
CA CYS A 151 -0.38 -5.17 4.86
C CYS A 151 0.23 -3.79 4.59
N ASN A 152 -0.34 -2.75 5.18
CA ASN A 152 0.21 -1.40 5.15
C ASN A 152 -0.17 -0.65 6.44
N HIS A 153 0.17 0.64 6.49
CA HIS A 153 -0.12 1.52 7.63
C HIS A 153 -1.62 1.80 7.84
N ASP A 154 -2.50 1.37 6.95
CA ASP A 154 -3.95 1.55 7.01
C ASP A 154 -4.74 0.26 7.20
N THR A 155 -4.06 -0.89 7.24
CA THR A 155 -4.68 -2.20 7.39
C THR A 155 -4.16 -2.95 8.62
N ILE A 156 -4.93 -3.90 9.11
CA ILE A 156 -4.51 -4.83 10.16
C ILE A 156 -3.37 -5.69 9.62
N ARG A 157 -2.35 -5.97 10.45
CA ARG A 157 -1.23 -6.85 10.08
C ARG A 157 -1.73 -8.27 9.76
N ALA A 158 -1.09 -8.93 8.81
CA ALA A 158 -1.44 -10.30 8.44
C ALA A 158 -1.30 -11.28 9.61
N LYS A 159 -0.34 -11.03 10.52
CA LYS A 159 -0.10 -11.82 11.72
C LYS A 159 -1.25 -11.82 12.73
N GLU A 160 -2.19 -10.90 12.64
CA GLU A 160 -3.43 -10.91 13.44
C GLU A 160 -4.30 -12.13 13.14
N THR A 161 -4.32 -12.58 11.90
CA THR A 161 -5.17 -13.68 11.43
C THR A 161 -4.37 -14.96 11.23
N LEU A 162 -3.16 -14.87 10.66
CA LEU A 162 -2.35 -16.00 10.22
C LEU A 162 -1.32 -16.39 11.27
N ASP A 163 -1.14 -17.69 11.51
CA ASP A 163 -0.03 -18.21 12.32
C ASP A 163 1.30 -18.18 11.53
N ASP A 164 2.40 -18.65 12.17
CA ASP A 164 3.72 -18.59 11.57
C ASP A 164 3.87 -19.46 10.33
N GLU A 165 3.16 -20.58 10.23
CA GLU A 165 3.21 -21.46 9.07
C GLU A 165 2.31 -20.94 7.94
N GLU A 166 1.16 -20.40 8.30
CA GLU A 166 0.20 -19.81 7.35
C GLU A 166 0.77 -18.57 6.66
N ILE A 167 1.46 -17.71 7.42
CA ILE A 167 2.06 -16.49 6.87
C ILE A 167 3.21 -16.80 5.90
N LYS A 168 3.95 -17.88 6.11
CA LYS A 168 4.99 -18.35 5.17
C LYS A 168 4.39 -18.71 3.81
N ILE A 169 3.21 -19.35 3.80
CA ILE A 169 2.49 -19.69 2.56
C ILE A 169 2.01 -18.41 1.87
N ALA A 170 1.48 -17.46 2.64
CA ALA A 170 1.06 -16.16 2.12
C ALA A 170 2.24 -15.41 1.47
N PHE A 171 3.40 -15.38 2.13
CA PHE A 171 4.60 -14.76 1.58
C PHE A 171 5.10 -15.49 0.33
N ALA A 172 5.18 -16.81 0.36
CA ALA A 172 5.58 -17.61 -0.79
C ALA A 172 4.69 -17.28 -2.01
N THR A 173 3.39 -17.14 -1.80
CA THR A 173 2.45 -16.76 -2.87
C THR A 173 2.74 -15.37 -3.40
N ILE A 174 2.80 -14.35 -2.53
CA ILE A 174 3.03 -12.96 -2.92
C ILE A 174 4.38 -12.79 -3.64
N PHE A 175 5.44 -13.45 -3.16
CA PHE A 175 6.78 -13.36 -3.76
C PHE A 175 6.94 -14.15 -5.07
N THR A 176 6.04 -15.06 -5.38
CA THR A 176 6.08 -15.85 -6.64
C THR A 176 5.07 -15.41 -7.68
N MET A 177 4.13 -14.54 -7.31
CA MET A 177 3.18 -13.99 -8.27
C MET A 177 3.83 -12.96 -9.21
N PRO A 178 3.33 -12.83 -10.45
CA PRO A 178 3.78 -11.77 -11.35
C PRO A 178 3.51 -10.38 -10.76
N GLY A 179 4.55 -9.59 -10.55
CA GLY A 179 4.41 -8.24 -9.98
C GLY A 179 5.59 -7.86 -9.09
N VAL A 180 5.38 -6.86 -8.26
CA VAL A 180 6.38 -6.40 -7.27
C VAL A 180 5.81 -6.60 -5.87
N PRO A 181 6.38 -7.49 -5.06
CA PRO A 181 5.93 -7.68 -3.68
C PRO A 181 6.36 -6.50 -2.81
N PHE A 182 5.46 -6.04 -1.96
CA PHE A 182 5.72 -5.04 -0.92
C PHE A 182 5.53 -5.67 0.45
N LEU A 183 6.60 -5.74 1.21
CA LEU A 183 6.60 -6.20 2.59
C LEU A 183 6.48 -5.00 3.52
N TYR A 184 5.48 -4.98 4.37
CA TYR A 184 5.36 -3.93 5.36
C TYR A 184 6.34 -4.19 6.51
N TYR A 185 7.00 -3.14 7.01
CA TYR A 185 8.01 -3.30 8.06
C TYR A 185 7.50 -4.13 9.25
N GLY A 186 8.31 -5.04 9.73
CA GLY A 186 8.00 -5.93 10.83
C GLY A 186 7.21 -7.19 10.43
N ASP A 187 6.65 -7.26 9.24
CA ASP A 187 6.01 -8.50 8.77
C ASP A 187 7.05 -9.61 8.56
N GLU A 188 8.30 -9.25 8.20
CA GLU A 188 9.43 -10.16 8.04
C GLU A 188 9.84 -10.88 9.33
N ILE A 189 9.55 -10.30 10.48
CA ILE A 189 9.78 -10.91 11.81
C ILE A 189 8.48 -11.35 12.46
N GLY A 190 7.33 -11.21 11.81
CA GLY A 190 6.03 -11.58 12.34
C GLY A 190 5.49 -10.64 13.42
N MET A 191 5.77 -9.34 13.32
CA MET A 191 5.19 -8.35 14.25
C MET A 191 3.68 -8.46 14.32
N ARG A 192 3.14 -8.39 15.54
CA ARG A 192 1.72 -8.49 15.83
C ARG A 192 1.01 -7.16 15.61
N TYR A 193 -0.29 -7.23 15.41
CA TYR A 193 -1.16 -6.07 15.47
C TYR A 193 -1.53 -5.76 16.93
N GLU A 194 -1.38 -4.51 17.32
CA GLU A 194 -1.71 -4.08 18.68
C GLU A 194 -3.11 -3.45 18.76
N HIS A 195 -3.98 -3.97 19.63
CA HIS A 195 -5.34 -3.44 19.83
C HIS A 195 -5.34 -2.14 20.62
N LEU A 196 -4.86 -1.06 20.01
CA LEU A 196 -4.74 0.25 20.61
C LEU A 196 -5.93 1.16 20.28
N ARG A 197 -6.23 2.08 21.19
CA ARG A 197 -7.13 3.19 20.86
C ARG A 197 -6.50 4.03 19.75
N THR A 198 -7.31 4.39 18.75
CA THR A 198 -6.83 5.25 17.67
C THR A 198 -6.41 6.62 18.19
N LYS A 199 -5.21 7.07 17.85
CA LYS A 199 -4.71 8.42 18.09
C LYS A 199 -4.85 9.32 16.86
N GLU A 200 -5.02 8.73 15.69
CA GLU A 200 -4.92 9.41 14.39
C GLU A 200 -6.25 9.49 13.64
N GLY A 201 -7.35 9.33 14.35
CA GLY A 201 -8.69 9.37 13.79
C GLY A 201 -8.99 8.27 12.79
N GLY A 202 -9.97 7.44 13.11
CA GLY A 202 -10.57 6.44 12.23
C GLY A 202 -9.76 5.17 12.01
N TYR A 203 -10.51 4.08 11.87
CA TYR A 203 -10.08 2.74 11.48
C TYR A 203 -9.10 2.02 12.42
N PHE A 204 -8.76 0.81 12.06
CA PHE A 204 -7.84 -0.08 12.78
C PHE A 204 -6.36 0.17 12.45
N ARG A 205 -5.97 1.40 12.11
CA ARG A 205 -4.62 1.70 11.64
C ARG A 205 -3.56 1.86 12.72
N THR A 206 -3.95 2.31 13.92
CA THR A 206 -2.98 2.63 14.99
C THR A 206 -2.14 1.42 15.38
N GLY A 207 -2.76 0.24 15.51
CA GLY A 207 -2.07 -0.98 15.92
C GLY A 207 -1.10 -1.56 14.88
N SER A 208 -1.18 -1.11 13.62
CA SER A 208 -0.22 -1.48 12.58
C SER A 208 0.99 -0.55 12.53
N ARG A 209 0.95 0.58 13.24
CA ARG A 209 1.97 1.64 13.20
C ARG A 209 2.88 1.65 14.41
N THR A 210 2.88 0.58 15.21
CA THR A 210 3.75 0.42 16.38
C THR A 210 5.23 0.44 15.97
N PRO A 211 6.13 0.84 16.89
CA PRO A 211 7.56 0.87 16.61
C PRO A 211 8.12 -0.45 16.10
N MET A 212 9.05 -0.40 15.14
CA MET A 212 9.79 -1.58 14.70
C MET A 212 10.56 -2.21 15.88
N GLN A 213 10.57 -3.53 15.92
CA GLN A 213 11.20 -4.32 16.94
C GLN A 213 12.51 -4.92 16.40
N TRP A 214 13.63 -4.62 17.07
CA TRP A 214 14.98 -4.95 16.58
C TRP A 214 15.72 -5.93 17.47
N THR A 215 15.48 -5.87 18.79
CA THR A 215 16.18 -6.66 19.80
C THR A 215 15.29 -6.84 21.02
N ALA A 216 15.60 -7.81 21.88
CA ALA A 216 14.95 -7.98 23.18
C ALA A 216 15.34 -6.92 24.25
N GLY A 217 16.05 -5.87 23.84
CA GLY A 217 16.47 -4.77 24.72
C GLY A 217 15.38 -3.77 25.06
N LYS A 218 15.79 -2.64 25.65
CA LYS A 218 14.89 -1.55 26.03
C LYS A 218 14.06 -1.08 24.84
N ASN A 219 12.74 -0.94 25.03
CA ASN A 219 11.79 -0.59 23.98
C ASN A 219 11.96 -1.45 22.72
N LEU A 220 12.30 -2.71 22.88
CA LEU A 220 12.60 -3.65 21.78
C LEU A 220 13.65 -3.12 20.78
N GLY A 221 14.60 -2.35 21.27
CA GLY A 221 15.68 -1.76 20.45
C GLY A 221 15.26 -0.54 19.60
N PHE A 222 14.01 -0.10 19.68
CA PHE A 222 13.54 1.05 18.91
C PHE A 222 14.10 2.37 19.42
N SER A 223 14.17 2.55 20.74
CA SER A 223 14.58 3.84 21.34
C SER A 223 15.15 3.65 22.75
N GLU A 224 16.16 4.44 23.09
CA GLU A 224 16.71 4.56 24.45
C GLU A 224 15.88 5.49 25.36
N GLY A 225 14.84 6.12 24.85
CA GLY A 225 13.93 6.99 25.60
C GLY A 225 13.13 6.28 26.68
N CYS A 226 12.37 7.02 27.50
CA CYS A 226 11.40 6.42 28.39
C CYS A 226 10.27 5.78 27.59
N ALA A 227 9.82 4.57 27.96
CA ALA A 227 8.73 3.90 27.30
C ALA A 227 7.43 4.74 27.23
N ASP A 228 7.12 5.49 28.30
CA ASP A 228 5.95 6.37 28.37
C ASP A 228 6.05 7.59 27.43
N SER A 229 7.24 7.89 26.90
CA SER A 229 7.47 8.99 25.94
C SER A 229 7.32 8.56 24.48
N LEU A 230 7.18 7.28 24.21
CA LEU A 230 6.94 6.79 22.84
C LEU A 230 5.55 7.20 22.37
N TYR A 231 5.45 7.60 21.11
CA TYR A 231 4.16 7.97 20.52
C TYR A 231 3.15 6.81 20.52
N LEU A 232 3.62 5.59 20.17
CA LEU A 232 2.90 4.33 20.32
C LEU A 232 3.78 3.36 21.13
N PRO A 233 3.18 2.47 21.95
CA PRO A 233 3.93 1.47 22.68
C PRO A 233 4.52 0.42 21.74
N VAL A 234 5.53 -0.29 22.23
CA VAL A 234 5.99 -1.55 21.65
C VAL A 234 5.11 -2.70 22.13
N ASP A 235 5.20 -3.88 21.50
CA ASP A 235 4.56 -5.11 21.95
C ASP A 235 5.01 -5.42 23.39
N PRO A 236 4.07 -5.53 24.36
CA PRO A 236 4.39 -5.76 25.75
C PRO A 236 4.67 -7.23 26.10
N SER A 237 4.58 -8.14 25.14
CA SER A 237 4.66 -9.58 25.39
C SER A 237 6.11 -10.02 25.62
N ASP A 238 6.31 -11.00 26.50
CA ASP A 238 7.64 -11.57 26.75
C ASP A 238 8.23 -12.30 25.53
N ASP A 239 7.36 -12.72 24.60
CA ASP A 239 7.70 -13.39 23.35
C ASP A 239 7.54 -12.47 22.11
N ALA A 240 7.65 -11.16 22.32
CA ALA A 240 7.59 -10.19 21.23
C ALA A 240 8.65 -10.53 20.16
N PRO A 241 8.26 -10.60 18.88
CA PRO A 241 9.21 -10.93 17.80
C PRO A 241 10.24 -9.80 17.60
N THR A 242 11.50 -10.18 17.40
CA THR A 242 12.62 -9.23 17.21
C THR A 242 13.61 -9.74 16.16
#